data_201a16f2ae507bcc943ff711c7299df4
#
_entry.id   201a16f2ae507bcc943ff711c7299df4
#
_cell.length_a   1.000
_cell.length_b   1.000
_cell.length_c   1.000
_cell.angle_alpha   90.00
_cell.angle_beta   90.00
_cell.angle_gamma   90.00
#
_symmetry.space_group_name_H-M   'P 1'
#
loop_
_entity.id
_entity.type
_entity.pdbx_description
1 polymer ?
#
loop_
_entity_poly.entity_id
_entity_poly.type
_entity_poly.pdbx_seq_one_letter_code
_entity_poly.pdbx_strand_id
1 'polypeptide(L)'
;MKKTSILLLAGMALFACKKSVQTLETAELQNPQTTMSASVIDDHIISTVKATGSFGWHQASDDMLWSALELSDHVLSIGYKTAAAPKDISASIHLLKVTEGDWAQARQQLLQTVLEEERRLNPSLQASDILAYDESTLPVLNVLVRNIGTIKRLRSSQLVRYADAMGYHPANTGLFGVDANIAQTSSSGCGSNVAEAGLTSPADFTTISPNARQSWNYSFHGIPAAWGKSSGGGRRIMIIDTGLSPDQTLFSTLWNTGLSSGRTVQRVVTLRRPGFLGFGYGSVETSTADACGHGTSMAGAAVSPRNASGGTVGVAYNAGLTSVRAAVDVLISESREVKGVADAFVLAGNSADVNIVSMSMGSLTSQGSISDAVNFAHNRGKLIFCAAGTSFGLTAGWYGVVFPANMSIVNAVTGVKDDGRTRCDACHDGSEVDFTVVMEKRSNGRKPLSTAQSGLAPSTVGGSSVATATTSAMAALIWSRFPTLTRDQVLQRMILSASNYPSKSGSLGWGNVNADLATN
;
A
#
# COMPACT_ATOMS: atom_id res chain seq x y z
N MET A 1 76.74 25.16 54.74
CA MET A 1 77.61 26.18 54.15
C MET A 1 77.04 26.59 52.81
N LYS A 2 76.80 27.88 52.74
CA LYS A 2 76.23 28.70 51.71
C LYS A 2 76.94 28.56 50.33
N LYS A 3 76.17 28.67 49.26
CA LYS A 3 76.57 29.54 48.13
C LYS A 3 75.34 29.95 47.34
N THR A 4 75.14 31.22 47.32
CA THR A 4 74.23 32.03 46.52
C THR A 4 74.80 32.19 45.10
N SER A 5 73.94 32.13 44.08
CA SER A 5 74.28 32.59 42.73
C SER A 5 73.14 33.35 42.12
N ILE A 6 73.40 34.58 41.82
CA ILE A 6 72.59 35.59 41.16
C ILE A 6 72.56 35.27 39.67
N LEU A 7 71.41 35.27 39.00
CA LEU A 7 71.31 35.22 37.54
C LEU A 7 70.57 36.46 37.04
N LEU A 8 71.24 37.16 36.13
CA LEU A 8 70.81 38.38 35.44
C LEU A 8 69.65 38.09 34.50
N LEU A 9 68.62 38.96 34.53
CA LEU A 9 67.57 39.04 33.51
C LEU A 9 68.09 39.89 32.32
N ALA A 10 68.13 39.30 31.12
CA ALA A 10 68.22 40.03 29.87
C ALA A 10 66.86 40.05 29.19
N GLY A 11 66.26 41.22 29.10
CA GLY A 11 65.00 41.43 28.41
C GLY A 11 65.17 41.43 26.90
N MET A 12 64.41 40.59 26.20
CA MET A 12 64.17 40.70 24.77
C MET A 12 62.71 41.05 24.52
N ALA A 13 62.49 42.27 24.05
CA ALA A 13 61.17 42.73 23.60
C ALA A 13 60.87 42.11 22.23
N LEU A 14 59.95 41.19 22.16
CA LEU A 14 59.37 40.68 20.91
C LEU A 14 58.10 41.48 20.57
N PHE A 15 58.17 42.25 19.49
CA PHE A 15 57.02 42.83 18.83
C PHE A 15 56.17 41.72 18.21
N ALA A 16 55.06 41.39 18.83
CA ALA A 16 54.05 40.49 18.25
C ALA A 16 53.06 41.30 17.41
N CYS A 17 53.15 41.16 16.08
CA CYS A 17 52.09 41.55 15.16
C CYS A 17 50.83 40.75 15.48
N LYS A 18 49.79 41.39 16.05
CA LYS A 18 48.43 40.84 16.13
C LYS A 18 47.82 40.80 14.72
N LYS A 19 47.89 39.64 14.06
CA LYS A 19 46.94 39.33 13.01
C LYS A 19 45.59 39.09 13.67
N SER A 20 44.62 39.99 13.41
CA SER A 20 43.22 39.74 13.75
C SER A 20 42.74 38.51 12.96
N VAL A 21 42.64 37.37 13.62
CA VAL A 21 41.87 36.23 13.13
C VAL A 21 40.39 36.67 13.22
N GLN A 22 39.83 37.06 12.10
CA GLN A 22 38.36 37.07 11.97
C GLN A 22 37.93 35.64 12.19
N THR A 23 37.40 35.32 13.37
CA THR A 23 36.55 34.18 13.59
C THR A 23 35.34 34.36 12.66
N LEU A 24 35.32 33.62 11.57
CA LEU A 24 34.07 33.33 10.89
C LEU A 24 33.19 32.67 11.95
N GLU A 25 32.22 33.39 12.47
CA GLU A 25 31.10 32.80 13.13
C GLU A 25 30.48 31.83 12.15
N THR A 26 30.75 30.52 12.35
CA THR A 26 29.92 29.47 11.80
C THR A 26 28.53 29.74 12.35
N ALA A 27 27.66 30.32 11.53
CA ALA A 27 26.24 30.33 11.84
C ALA A 27 25.87 28.87 12.11
N GLU A 28 25.67 28.52 13.36
CA GLU A 28 25.00 27.27 13.72
C GLU A 28 23.71 27.24 12.91
N LEU A 29 23.62 26.37 11.94
CA LEU A 29 22.40 26.02 11.27
C LEU A 29 21.52 25.34 12.35
N GLN A 30 20.79 26.16 13.09
CA GLN A 30 19.82 25.67 14.04
C GLN A 30 18.72 25.01 13.22
N ASN A 31 18.69 23.68 13.22
CA ASN A 31 17.44 22.97 12.98
C ASN A 31 16.43 23.54 13.98
N PRO A 32 15.23 23.95 13.54
CA PRO A 32 14.24 24.51 14.45
C PRO A 32 14.01 23.52 15.59
N GLN A 33 14.25 23.95 16.82
CA GLN A 33 14.12 23.10 18.02
C GLN A 33 12.67 22.73 18.37
N THR A 34 11.70 23.23 17.62
CA THR A 34 10.29 22.93 17.82
C THR A 34 9.79 22.00 16.73
N THR A 35 10.01 20.72 16.91
CA THR A 35 9.27 19.70 16.17
C THR A 35 7.83 19.71 16.65
N MET A 36 6.88 19.63 15.72
CA MET A 36 5.47 19.40 16.03
C MET A 36 5.32 18.03 16.66
N SER A 37 4.49 17.90 17.70
CA SER A 37 4.17 16.57 18.22
C SER A 37 3.37 15.75 17.23
N ALA A 38 3.48 14.43 17.31
CA ALA A 38 2.70 13.54 16.47
C ALA A 38 1.19 13.82 16.56
N SER A 39 0.66 14.16 17.74
CA SER A 39 -0.76 14.51 17.91
C SER A 39 -1.18 15.73 17.08
N VAL A 40 -0.34 16.75 16.98
CA VAL A 40 -0.62 17.96 16.16
C VAL A 40 -0.64 17.61 14.69
N ILE A 41 0.28 16.76 14.23
CA ILE A 41 0.33 16.30 12.84
C ILE A 41 -0.90 15.43 12.52
N ASP A 42 -1.25 14.50 13.41
CA ASP A 42 -2.43 13.63 13.28
C ASP A 42 -3.73 14.44 13.18
N ASP A 43 -3.92 15.42 14.07
CA ASP A 43 -5.10 16.29 14.06
C ASP A 43 -5.20 17.07 12.75
N HIS A 44 -4.07 17.54 12.21
CA HIS A 44 -4.04 18.22 10.92
C HIS A 44 -4.38 17.26 9.77
N ILE A 45 -3.77 16.07 9.72
CA ILE A 45 -4.07 15.05 8.71
C ILE A 45 -5.56 14.72 8.73
N ILE A 46 -6.09 14.39 9.91
CA ILE A 46 -7.47 13.98 10.10
C ILE A 46 -8.46 15.08 9.74
N SER A 47 -8.21 16.31 10.19
CA SER A 47 -9.08 17.45 9.86
C SER A 47 -9.08 17.72 8.35
N THR A 48 -7.92 17.62 7.70
CA THR A 48 -7.79 17.80 6.25
C THR A 48 -8.53 16.70 5.50
N VAL A 49 -8.32 15.42 5.87
CA VAL A 49 -9.01 14.28 5.25
C VAL A 49 -10.52 14.40 5.42
N LYS A 50 -11.00 14.80 6.61
CA LYS A 50 -12.45 15.05 6.84
C LYS A 50 -13.01 16.16 5.98
N ALA A 51 -12.23 17.20 5.70
CA ALA A 51 -12.67 18.36 4.94
C ALA A 51 -12.58 18.14 3.42
N THR A 52 -11.59 17.40 2.94
CA THR A 52 -11.24 17.32 1.51
C THR A 52 -11.27 15.91 0.91
N GLY A 53 -11.44 14.88 1.74
CA GLY A 53 -11.41 13.46 1.35
C GLY A 53 -10.00 12.85 1.28
N SER A 54 -8.93 13.65 1.36
CA SER A 54 -7.55 13.15 1.26
C SER A 54 -6.55 14.10 1.90
N PHE A 55 -5.36 13.59 2.22
CA PHE A 55 -4.22 14.39 2.64
C PHE A 55 -2.98 13.97 1.85
N GLY A 56 -2.25 14.97 1.33
CA GLY A 56 -0.92 14.79 0.75
C GLY A 56 0.08 15.75 1.39
N TRP A 57 1.33 15.36 1.46
CA TRP A 57 2.38 16.14 2.12
C TRP A 57 2.64 17.52 1.48
N HIS A 58 2.18 17.74 0.24
CA HIS A 58 2.17 19.07 -0.39
C HIS A 58 1.23 20.07 0.32
N GLN A 59 0.28 19.60 1.14
CA GLN A 59 -0.62 20.43 1.95
C GLN A 59 0.00 20.78 3.32
N ALA A 60 1.09 20.11 3.71
CA ALA A 60 1.81 20.36 4.93
C ALA A 60 2.83 21.50 4.77
N SER A 61 3.07 22.27 5.82
CA SER A 61 4.19 23.21 5.90
C SER A 61 5.54 22.46 5.87
N ASP A 62 6.64 23.18 5.60
CA ASP A 62 7.98 22.60 5.66
C ASP A 62 8.30 22.10 7.09
N ASP A 63 7.88 22.82 8.12
CA ASP A 63 8.09 22.44 9.52
C ASP A 63 7.28 21.18 9.90
N MET A 64 6.06 21.03 9.36
CA MET A 64 5.26 19.81 9.58
C MET A 64 5.87 18.60 8.87
N LEU A 65 6.29 18.75 7.60
CA LEU A 65 6.97 17.69 6.87
C LEU A 65 8.27 17.30 7.56
N TRP A 66 9.05 18.29 8.03
CA TRP A 66 10.26 18.06 8.82
C TRP A 66 9.95 17.27 10.10
N SER A 67 8.93 17.69 10.85
CA SER A 67 8.53 17.01 12.09
C SER A 67 8.08 15.57 11.84
N ALA A 68 7.41 15.31 10.73
CA ALA A 68 7.02 13.94 10.34
C ALA A 68 8.24 13.07 10.02
N LEU A 69 9.27 13.62 9.38
CA LEU A 69 10.53 12.92 9.13
C LEU A 69 11.29 12.62 10.44
N GLU A 70 11.33 13.56 11.38
CA GLU A 70 11.92 13.37 12.72
C GLU A 70 11.21 12.27 13.55
N LEU A 71 9.91 12.10 13.33
CA LEU A 71 9.08 11.09 14.00
C LEU A 71 9.08 9.73 13.26
N SER A 72 9.81 9.63 12.17
CA SER A 72 9.92 8.41 11.36
C SER A 72 11.38 8.06 11.08
N ASP A 73 11.67 7.52 9.92
CA ASP A 73 13.00 7.06 9.52
C ASP A 73 13.77 8.05 8.62
N HIS A 74 13.34 9.31 8.57
CA HIS A 74 13.92 10.39 7.77
C HIS A 74 13.91 10.18 6.25
N VAL A 75 13.12 9.24 5.73
CA VAL A 75 13.06 8.99 4.29
C VAL A 75 12.08 9.96 3.63
N LEU A 76 12.62 10.81 2.74
CA LEU A 76 11.85 11.69 1.86
C LEU A 76 11.76 11.07 0.46
N SER A 77 10.54 10.91 -0.05
CA SER A 77 10.28 10.49 -1.43
C SER A 77 10.06 11.70 -2.33
N ILE A 78 10.89 11.87 -3.34
CA ILE A 78 10.90 13.00 -4.26
C ILE A 78 10.48 12.52 -5.65
N GLY A 79 9.29 12.91 -6.09
CA GLY A 79 8.91 12.76 -7.49
C GLY A 79 9.55 13.87 -8.32
N TYR A 80 10.23 13.52 -9.40
CA TYR A 80 10.92 14.50 -10.22
C TYR A 80 10.43 14.51 -11.68
N LYS A 81 10.84 15.55 -12.41
CA LYS A 81 10.60 15.71 -13.84
C LYS A 81 11.80 16.40 -14.50
N THR A 82 11.87 16.34 -15.80
CA THR A 82 12.79 17.17 -16.58
C THR A 82 12.27 18.62 -16.68
N ALA A 83 13.12 19.57 -17.05
CA ALA A 83 12.71 20.95 -17.22
C ALA A 83 11.59 21.11 -18.30
N ALA A 84 11.63 20.27 -19.34
CA ALA A 84 10.66 20.30 -20.44
C ALA A 84 9.36 19.54 -20.15
N ALA A 85 9.39 18.59 -19.20
CA ALA A 85 8.22 17.77 -18.88
C ALA A 85 7.17 18.55 -18.09
N PRO A 86 5.86 18.30 -18.30
CA PRO A 86 4.80 18.86 -17.47
C PRO A 86 4.91 18.33 -16.02
N LYS A 87 4.21 18.99 -15.09
CA LYS A 87 4.13 18.53 -13.70
C LYS A 87 3.38 17.22 -13.59
N ASP A 88 2.28 17.08 -14.32
CA ASP A 88 1.53 15.83 -14.44
C ASP A 88 2.08 14.99 -15.60
N ILE A 89 2.63 13.84 -15.26
CA ILE A 89 3.18 12.85 -16.19
C ILE A 89 2.42 11.52 -16.12
N SER A 90 1.31 11.47 -15.42
CA SER A 90 0.56 10.24 -15.13
C SER A 90 0.24 9.43 -16.39
N ALA A 91 -0.21 10.10 -17.46
CA ALA A 91 -0.57 9.45 -18.71
C ALA A 91 0.62 8.81 -19.47
N SER A 92 1.84 9.34 -19.29
CA SER A 92 3.03 8.89 -20.02
C SER A 92 4.05 8.15 -19.16
N ILE A 93 3.83 8.03 -17.86
CA ILE A 93 4.82 7.52 -16.90
C ILE A 93 5.38 6.13 -17.27
N HIS A 94 4.56 5.29 -17.89
CA HIS A 94 4.92 3.93 -18.33
C HIS A 94 5.85 3.89 -19.55
N LEU A 95 6.07 5.04 -20.21
CA LEU A 95 6.93 5.19 -21.39
C LEU A 95 8.29 5.82 -21.05
N LEU A 96 8.46 6.32 -19.82
CA LEU A 96 9.65 7.05 -19.43
C LEU A 96 10.87 6.13 -19.30
N LYS A 97 12.02 6.64 -19.73
CA LYS A 97 13.33 6.02 -19.54
C LYS A 97 14.11 6.84 -18.52
N VAL A 98 13.81 6.64 -17.26
CA VAL A 98 14.28 7.50 -16.16
C VAL A 98 15.79 7.39 -15.89
N THR A 99 16.44 6.36 -16.41
CA THR A 99 17.89 6.13 -16.29
C THR A 99 18.69 6.74 -17.43
N GLU A 100 18.06 7.39 -18.43
CA GLU A 100 18.67 7.90 -19.64
C GLU A 100 18.37 9.39 -19.85
N GLY A 101 19.23 10.08 -20.61
CA GLY A 101 19.04 11.45 -21.09
C GLY A 101 18.68 12.47 -20.01
N ASP A 102 17.73 13.35 -20.32
CA ASP A 102 17.32 14.45 -19.44
C ASP A 102 16.75 13.97 -18.10
N TRP A 103 16.15 12.78 -18.05
CA TRP A 103 15.63 12.19 -16.82
C TRP A 103 16.75 11.80 -15.87
N ALA A 104 17.81 11.16 -16.38
CA ALA A 104 18.98 10.83 -15.58
C ALA A 104 19.71 12.10 -15.11
N GLN A 105 19.77 13.14 -15.94
CA GLN A 105 20.35 14.43 -15.56
C GLN A 105 19.55 15.11 -14.45
N ALA A 106 18.21 15.16 -14.58
CA ALA A 106 17.35 15.73 -13.54
C ALA A 106 17.50 15.00 -12.20
N ARG A 107 17.54 13.65 -12.23
CA ARG A 107 17.81 12.83 -11.05
C ARG A 107 19.15 13.18 -10.41
N GLN A 108 20.22 13.25 -11.22
CA GLN A 108 21.56 13.57 -10.73
C GLN A 108 21.65 14.98 -10.14
N GLN A 109 21.00 15.96 -10.76
CA GLN A 109 20.95 17.34 -10.26
C GLN A 109 20.24 17.42 -8.91
N LEU A 110 19.12 16.72 -8.73
CA LEU A 110 18.42 16.68 -7.44
C LEU A 110 19.20 15.95 -6.37
N LEU A 111 19.85 14.83 -6.70
CA LEU A 111 20.71 14.11 -5.77
C LEU A 111 21.87 14.99 -5.30
N GLN A 112 22.49 15.74 -6.21
CA GLN A 112 23.54 16.69 -5.88
C GLN A 112 23.02 17.82 -4.97
N THR A 113 21.81 18.34 -5.24
CA THR A 113 21.15 19.36 -4.41
C THR A 113 20.95 18.86 -2.97
N VAL A 114 20.46 17.62 -2.80
CA VAL A 114 20.29 17.01 -1.47
C VAL A 114 21.64 16.86 -0.79
N LEU A 115 22.64 16.32 -1.50
CA LEU A 115 23.97 16.09 -0.94
C LEU A 115 24.66 17.40 -0.48
N GLU A 116 24.50 18.48 -1.22
CA GLU A 116 25.02 19.79 -0.85
C GLU A 116 24.41 20.32 0.44
N GLU A 117 23.08 20.19 0.60
CA GLU A 117 22.39 20.63 1.80
C GLU A 117 22.73 19.75 3.02
N GLU A 118 22.75 18.42 2.85
CA GLU A 118 23.06 17.50 3.94
C GLU A 118 24.55 17.62 4.39
N ARG A 119 25.46 17.94 3.46
CA ARG A 119 26.88 18.21 3.77
C ARG A 119 27.10 19.44 4.63
N ARG A 120 26.14 20.33 4.75
CA ARG A 120 26.24 21.46 5.71
C ARG A 120 26.26 20.98 7.16
N LEU A 121 25.60 19.85 7.44
CA LEU A 121 25.62 19.19 8.76
C LEU A 121 26.76 18.19 8.89
N ASN A 122 27.03 17.42 7.83
CA ASN A 122 28.11 16.44 7.81
C ASN A 122 28.89 16.51 6.47
N PRO A 123 30.02 17.22 6.42
CA PRO A 123 30.80 17.42 5.19
C PRO A 123 31.34 16.14 4.55
N SER A 124 31.41 15.03 5.29
CA SER A 124 31.97 13.75 4.79
C SER A 124 30.98 12.89 4.01
N LEU A 125 29.68 13.24 3.98
CA LEU A 125 28.63 12.45 3.32
C LEU A 125 28.93 12.22 1.83
N GLN A 126 28.68 11.00 1.39
CA GLN A 126 28.70 10.60 -0.02
C GLN A 126 27.26 10.39 -0.53
N ALA A 127 27.07 10.35 -1.84
CA ALA A 127 25.76 10.14 -2.45
C ALA A 127 25.13 8.80 -2.02
N SER A 128 25.93 7.77 -1.79
CA SER A 128 25.47 6.47 -1.27
C SER A 128 24.89 6.54 0.14
N ASP A 129 25.36 7.51 0.96
CA ASP A 129 24.94 7.61 2.37
C ASP A 129 23.57 8.27 2.52
N ILE A 130 23.12 8.98 1.51
CA ILE A 130 21.82 9.66 1.50
C ILE A 130 20.77 8.95 0.65
N LEU A 131 21.11 7.92 -0.14
CA LEU A 131 20.15 7.11 -0.88
C LEU A 131 19.52 6.08 0.04
N ALA A 132 18.18 6.18 0.22
CA ALA A 132 17.43 5.22 1.02
C ALA A 132 17.04 3.97 0.21
N TYR A 133 16.49 4.17 -0.98
CA TYR A 133 16.05 3.08 -1.85
C TYR A 133 16.41 3.34 -3.31
N ASP A 134 16.84 2.28 -4.00
CA ASP A 134 17.05 2.31 -5.44
C ASP A 134 15.72 2.40 -6.21
N GLU A 135 15.73 3.19 -7.28
CA GLU A 135 14.61 3.31 -8.21
C GLU A 135 15.15 3.50 -9.63
N SER A 136 14.66 2.69 -10.57
CA SER A 136 15.10 2.69 -11.97
C SER A 136 13.95 2.69 -12.98
N THR A 137 12.72 2.61 -12.50
CA THR A 137 11.51 2.53 -13.35
C THR A 137 10.68 3.81 -13.29
N LEU A 138 10.55 4.37 -12.09
CA LEU A 138 9.75 5.57 -11.85
C LEU A 138 10.65 6.80 -11.67
N PRO A 139 10.18 8.00 -12.04
CA PRO A 139 10.90 9.24 -11.79
C PRO A 139 10.77 9.66 -10.32
N VAL A 140 11.34 8.84 -9.44
CA VAL A 140 11.30 8.97 -7.98
C VAL A 140 12.72 8.84 -7.43
N LEU A 141 13.06 9.67 -6.46
CA LEU A 141 14.31 9.64 -5.72
C LEU A 141 13.98 9.56 -4.22
N ASN A 142 14.40 8.49 -3.56
CA ASN A 142 14.18 8.28 -2.13
C ASN A 142 15.48 8.56 -1.38
N VAL A 143 15.45 9.56 -0.48
CA VAL A 143 16.66 10.04 0.20
C VAL A 143 16.45 10.19 1.70
N LEU A 144 17.53 10.04 2.45
CA LEU A 144 17.59 10.39 3.86
C LEU A 144 17.81 11.89 4.00
N VAL A 145 16.94 12.57 4.74
CA VAL A 145 16.98 14.01 4.98
C VAL A 145 17.11 14.28 6.47
N ARG A 146 18.20 14.96 6.85
CA ARG A 146 18.50 15.37 8.23
C ARG A 146 18.67 16.87 8.38
N ASN A 147 18.39 17.62 7.31
CA ASN A 147 18.46 19.08 7.27
C ASN A 147 17.17 19.65 6.68
N ILE A 148 16.44 20.44 7.45
CA ILE A 148 15.21 21.10 6.97
C ILE A 148 15.47 22.00 5.74
N GLY A 149 16.69 22.51 5.59
CA GLY A 149 17.10 23.26 4.38
C GLY A 149 16.94 22.47 3.10
N THR A 150 17.13 21.15 3.15
CA THR A 150 16.91 20.24 2.03
C THR A 150 15.45 20.28 1.56
N ILE A 151 14.49 20.22 2.50
CA ILE A 151 13.05 20.30 2.17
C ILE A 151 12.73 21.62 1.46
N LYS A 152 13.18 22.75 2.05
CA LYS A 152 12.94 24.10 1.52
C LYS A 152 13.50 24.25 0.10
N ARG A 153 14.72 23.78 -0.12
CA ARG A 153 15.39 23.85 -1.42
C ARG A 153 14.73 22.96 -2.47
N LEU A 154 14.32 21.74 -2.08
CA LEU A 154 13.61 20.82 -2.97
C LEU A 154 12.23 21.37 -3.36
N ARG A 155 11.44 21.86 -2.41
CA ARG A 155 10.10 22.41 -2.70
C ARG A 155 10.13 23.67 -3.58
N SER A 156 11.23 24.42 -3.58
CA SER A 156 11.43 25.55 -4.48
C SER A 156 11.91 25.14 -5.89
N SER A 157 12.31 23.88 -6.09
CA SER A 157 12.86 23.41 -7.37
C SER A 157 11.77 23.13 -8.40
N GLN A 158 11.97 23.63 -9.62
CA GLN A 158 11.10 23.37 -10.78
C GLN A 158 11.15 21.91 -11.26
N LEU A 159 12.16 21.14 -10.83
CA LEU A 159 12.31 19.73 -11.17
C LEU A 159 11.51 18.81 -10.24
N VAL A 160 11.01 19.31 -9.12
CA VAL A 160 10.28 18.52 -8.12
C VAL A 160 8.78 18.57 -8.41
N ARG A 161 8.15 17.41 -8.49
CA ARG A 161 6.70 17.25 -8.62
C ARG A 161 6.01 17.16 -7.25
N TYR A 162 6.62 16.40 -6.35
CA TYR A 162 6.21 16.24 -4.95
C TYR A 162 7.44 15.91 -4.08
N ALA A 163 7.29 16.15 -2.76
CA ALA A 163 8.26 15.75 -1.74
C ALA A 163 7.46 15.29 -0.51
N ASP A 164 7.44 13.99 -0.27
CA ASP A 164 6.56 13.33 0.70
C ASP A 164 7.38 12.64 1.79
N ALA A 165 6.98 12.79 3.07
CA ALA A 165 7.46 11.89 4.11
C ALA A 165 7.00 10.46 3.74
N MET A 166 7.96 9.58 3.48
CA MET A 166 7.65 8.25 2.98
C MET A 166 7.10 7.34 4.05
N GLY A 167 7.58 7.46 5.29
CA GLY A 167 7.04 6.80 6.46
C GLY A 167 6.49 7.83 7.44
N TYR A 168 5.31 7.56 8.00
CA TYR A 168 4.77 8.30 9.13
C TYR A 168 3.79 7.43 9.91
N HIS A 169 4.07 7.26 11.20
CA HIS A 169 3.20 6.53 12.12
C HIS A 169 2.35 7.52 12.92
N PRO A 170 1.04 7.57 12.74
CA PRO A 170 0.17 8.36 13.59
C PRO A 170 0.29 7.95 15.05
N ALA A 171 0.45 8.92 15.98
CA ALA A 171 0.53 8.66 17.42
C ALA A 171 -0.84 8.24 17.98
N ASN A 172 -1.91 8.80 17.42
CA ASN A 172 -3.28 8.47 17.77
C ASN A 172 -3.77 7.25 16.97
N THR A 173 -3.08 6.12 17.15
CA THR A 173 -3.47 4.84 16.57
C THR A 173 -4.89 4.40 16.95
N GLY A 174 -5.49 5.02 17.96
CA GLY A 174 -6.92 4.89 18.28
C GLY A 174 -7.87 5.26 17.13
N LEU A 175 -7.46 6.07 16.15
CA LEU A 175 -8.22 6.33 14.93
C LEU A 175 -8.31 5.11 14.00
N PHE A 176 -7.36 4.18 14.13
CA PHE A 176 -7.34 2.90 13.40
C PHE A 176 -7.41 1.68 14.33
N GLY A 177 -7.66 1.90 15.63
CA GLY A 177 -7.73 0.81 16.60
C GLY A 177 -6.38 0.16 16.92
N VAL A 178 -5.25 0.80 16.58
CA VAL A 178 -3.92 0.31 16.93
C VAL A 178 -3.40 1.09 18.12
N ASP A 179 -3.27 0.44 19.26
CA ASP A 179 -2.61 1.00 20.45
C ASP A 179 -1.09 0.84 20.27
N ALA A 180 -0.33 1.94 20.35
CA ALA A 180 1.12 1.95 20.11
C ALA A 180 1.90 0.99 21.02
N ASN A 181 1.32 0.57 22.14
CA ASN A 181 1.86 -0.45 23.04
C ASN A 181 1.46 -1.89 22.67
N ILE A 182 0.62 -2.06 21.64
CA ILE A 182 0.12 -3.36 21.16
C ILE A 182 0.61 -3.62 19.73
N ALA A 183 1.73 -3.03 19.34
CA ALA A 183 2.33 -3.16 18.00
C ALA A 183 2.68 -4.61 17.57
N GLN A 184 2.25 -5.60 18.31
CA GLN A 184 2.43 -7.02 17.98
C GLN A 184 1.21 -7.94 18.16
N THR A 185 0.06 -7.48 18.65
CA THR A 185 -1.02 -8.44 18.97
C THR A 185 -2.46 -8.04 18.66
N SER A 186 -2.78 -6.82 18.14
CA SER A 186 -4.18 -6.50 17.74
C SER A 186 -4.23 -5.29 16.81
N SER A 187 -4.36 -5.31 15.84
CA SER A 187 -4.32 -5.49 14.46
C SER A 187 -5.42 -4.78 13.69
N SER A 188 -4.99 -3.91 12.85
CA SER A 188 -5.71 -3.33 11.72
C SER A 188 -6.26 -4.38 10.71
N GLY A 189 -6.29 -5.65 11.07
CA GLY A 189 -6.74 -6.78 10.25
C GLY A 189 -5.87 -8.03 10.39
N CYS A 190 -4.72 -7.91 11.07
CA CYS A 190 -3.81 -9.01 11.37
C CYS A 190 -4.30 -9.87 12.55
N GLY A 191 -3.97 -11.17 12.58
CA GLY A 191 -4.29 -12.09 13.66
C GLY A 191 -5.74 -12.57 13.75
N SER A 192 -6.63 -12.10 12.88
CA SER A 192 -8.05 -12.51 12.83
C SER A 192 -8.33 -13.66 11.85
N ASN A 193 -7.32 -14.22 11.23
CA ASN A 193 -7.45 -15.18 10.14
C ASN A 193 -7.21 -16.64 10.60
N VAL A 194 -7.50 -16.91 11.87
CA VAL A 194 -7.52 -18.27 12.41
C VAL A 194 -8.80 -19.01 12.00
N ALA A 195 -8.74 -20.33 11.99
CA ALA A 195 -9.93 -21.14 11.74
C ALA A 195 -11.02 -20.85 12.77
N GLU A 196 -12.26 -20.65 12.29
CA GLU A 196 -13.41 -20.36 13.14
C GLU A 196 -14.19 -21.65 13.43
N ALA A 197 -14.44 -21.92 14.70
CA ALA A 197 -15.25 -23.05 15.13
C ALA A 197 -16.76 -22.75 15.03
N GLY A 198 -17.58 -23.80 14.97
CA GLY A 198 -19.05 -23.66 15.03
C GLY A 198 -19.72 -23.15 13.75
N LEU A 199 -19.01 -23.10 12.61
CA LEU A 199 -19.61 -22.81 11.32
C LEU A 199 -20.52 -23.93 10.85
N THR A 200 -21.72 -23.60 10.38
CA THR A 200 -22.75 -24.56 10.01
C THR A 200 -23.27 -24.38 8.58
N SER A 201 -23.64 -25.48 7.95
CA SER A 201 -24.39 -25.47 6.68
C SER A 201 -25.89 -25.57 6.97
N PRO A 202 -26.76 -24.83 6.26
CA PRO A 202 -26.46 -23.89 5.17
C PRO A 202 -26.23 -22.45 5.65
N ALA A 203 -26.18 -22.20 6.97
CA ALA A 203 -26.13 -20.84 7.51
C ALA A 203 -24.85 -20.10 7.10
N ASP A 204 -23.69 -20.73 7.16
CA ASP A 204 -22.41 -20.08 6.92
C ASP A 204 -21.79 -20.48 5.58
N PHE A 205 -22.12 -21.67 5.09
CA PHE A 205 -21.65 -22.19 3.80
C PHE A 205 -22.60 -23.24 3.23
N THR A 206 -22.46 -23.50 1.94
CA THR A 206 -23.04 -24.67 1.28
C THR A 206 -21.92 -25.58 0.83
N THR A 207 -22.01 -26.89 1.12
CA THR A 207 -21.07 -27.87 0.57
C THR A 207 -21.47 -28.14 -0.87
N ILE A 208 -20.52 -27.94 -1.79
CA ILE A 208 -20.71 -28.15 -3.24
C ILE A 208 -19.73 -29.20 -3.76
N SER A 209 -20.10 -29.85 -4.89
CA SER A 209 -19.23 -30.83 -5.55
C SER A 209 -17.87 -30.23 -5.89
N PRO A 210 -16.74 -30.97 -5.65
CA PRO A 210 -16.67 -32.36 -5.15
C PRO A 210 -16.66 -32.52 -3.61
N ASN A 211 -16.64 -31.50 -2.82
CA ASN A 211 -16.75 -31.34 -1.34
C ASN A 211 -16.11 -30.02 -0.89
N ALA A 212 -16.30 -28.94 -1.66
CA ALA A 212 -15.79 -27.61 -1.30
C ALA A 212 -16.86 -26.81 -0.52
N ARG A 213 -16.41 -25.90 0.35
CA ARG A 213 -17.31 -25.00 1.10
C ARG A 213 -17.46 -23.68 0.35
N GLN A 214 -18.63 -23.44 -0.19
CA GLN A 214 -19.05 -22.20 -0.82
C GLN A 214 -19.55 -21.22 0.23
N SER A 215 -19.01 -20.01 0.28
CA SER A 215 -19.45 -18.96 1.19
C SER A 215 -20.90 -18.55 0.94
N TRP A 216 -21.64 -18.27 2.00
CA TRP A 216 -23.07 -17.92 1.98
C TRP A 216 -23.39 -16.69 1.12
N ASN A 217 -22.43 -15.75 0.98
CA ASN A 217 -22.66 -14.51 0.25
C ASN A 217 -22.56 -14.65 -1.27
N TYR A 218 -22.02 -15.75 -1.80
CA TYR A 218 -21.78 -15.90 -3.24
C TYR A 218 -23.06 -15.86 -4.10
N SER A 219 -24.18 -16.33 -3.56
CA SER A 219 -25.48 -16.30 -4.27
C SER A 219 -26.00 -14.89 -4.52
N PHE A 220 -25.70 -13.91 -3.65
CA PHE A 220 -26.07 -12.50 -3.86
C PHE A 220 -25.42 -11.89 -5.10
N HIS A 221 -24.31 -12.47 -5.55
CA HIS A 221 -23.52 -11.99 -6.68
C HIS A 221 -23.61 -12.89 -7.90
N GLY A 222 -24.52 -13.87 -7.93
CA GLY A 222 -24.65 -14.81 -9.05
C GLY A 222 -23.42 -15.69 -9.32
N ILE A 223 -22.46 -15.76 -8.38
CA ILE A 223 -21.19 -16.49 -8.54
C ILE A 223 -21.42 -17.98 -8.87
N PRO A 224 -22.30 -18.72 -8.17
CA PRO A 224 -22.55 -20.14 -8.48
C PRO A 224 -23.06 -20.38 -9.91
N ALA A 225 -23.90 -19.49 -10.42
CA ALA A 225 -24.39 -19.56 -11.80
C ALA A 225 -23.31 -19.20 -12.82
N ALA A 226 -22.47 -18.21 -12.53
CA ALA A 226 -21.33 -17.84 -13.36
C ALA A 226 -20.32 -18.99 -13.54
N TRP A 227 -20.18 -19.88 -12.55
CA TRP A 227 -19.31 -21.06 -12.66
C TRP A 227 -19.70 -22.05 -13.75
N GLY A 228 -20.95 -22.03 -14.20
CA GLY A 228 -21.38 -22.76 -15.39
C GLY A 228 -20.78 -22.23 -16.70
N LYS A 229 -20.22 -21.03 -16.70
CA LYS A 229 -19.71 -20.31 -17.87
C LYS A 229 -18.21 -20.05 -17.79
N SER A 230 -17.69 -19.82 -16.59
CA SER A 230 -16.28 -19.47 -16.34
C SER A 230 -15.85 -19.85 -14.93
N SER A 231 -14.60 -20.24 -14.79
CA SER A 231 -13.94 -20.52 -13.50
C SER A 231 -12.72 -19.62 -13.27
N GLY A 232 -12.45 -18.66 -14.15
CA GLY A 232 -11.31 -17.74 -14.09
C GLY A 232 -10.03 -18.25 -14.77
N GLY A 233 -10.09 -19.41 -15.42
CA GLY A 233 -8.92 -20.01 -16.10
C GLY A 233 -8.30 -19.08 -17.15
N GLY A 234 -6.96 -19.11 -17.27
CA GLY A 234 -6.22 -18.27 -18.21
C GLY A 234 -6.07 -16.80 -17.76
N ARG A 235 -6.57 -16.43 -16.57
CA ARG A 235 -6.34 -15.11 -15.96
C ARG A 235 -5.52 -15.26 -14.70
N ARG A 236 -4.76 -14.22 -14.37
CA ARG A 236 -3.94 -14.16 -13.16
C ARG A 236 -4.31 -12.92 -12.35
N ILE A 237 -4.54 -13.13 -11.05
CA ILE A 237 -4.76 -12.07 -10.09
C ILE A 237 -3.48 -11.89 -9.29
N MET A 238 -2.97 -10.66 -9.22
CA MET A 238 -1.92 -10.28 -8.28
C MET A 238 -2.58 -9.72 -7.02
N ILE A 239 -2.28 -10.32 -5.88
CA ILE A 239 -2.71 -9.84 -4.57
C ILE A 239 -1.51 -9.17 -3.92
N ILE A 240 -1.59 -7.83 -3.77
CA ILE A 240 -0.60 -7.02 -3.07
C ILE A 240 -1.09 -6.89 -1.62
N ASP A 241 -0.39 -7.58 -0.68
CA ASP A 241 -0.86 -7.71 0.70
C ASP A 241 0.32 -8.11 1.63
N THR A 242 0.03 -8.76 2.73
CA THR A 242 0.98 -9.18 3.77
C THR A 242 1.71 -10.50 3.47
N GLY A 243 1.40 -11.16 2.34
CA GLY A 243 2.04 -12.40 1.91
C GLY A 243 1.09 -13.56 1.72
N LEU A 244 1.64 -14.79 1.75
CA LEU A 244 0.87 -16.02 1.64
C LEU A 244 1.47 -17.09 2.55
N SER A 245 0.68 -17.59 3.49
CA SER A 245 1.14 -18.57 4.48
C SER A 245 1.70 -19.83 3.81
N PRO A 246 2.90 -20.29 4.21
CA PRO A 246 3.44 -21.56 3.74
C PRO A 246 2.65 -22.76 4.25
N ASP A 247 1.95 -22.61 5.39
CA ASP A 247 1.22 -23.67 6.07
C ASP A 247 -0.20 -23.88 5.49
N GLN A 248 -0.62 -23.02 4.55
CA GLN A 248 -1.91 -23.17 3.90
C GLN A 248 -1.81 -24.09 2.68
N THR A 249 -2.23 -25.35 2.86
CA THR A 249 -2.13 -26.41 1.85
C THR A 249 -2.97 -26.15 0.60
N LEU A 250 -4.02 -25.33 0.68
CA LEU A 250 -4.83 -24.94 -0.49
C LEU A 250 -4.01 -24.16 -1.53
N PHE A 251 -2.90 -23.51 -1.12
CA PHE A 251 -2.00 -22.79 -2.01
C PHE A 251 -0.67 -23.52 -2.28
N SER A 252 -0.61 -24.82 -1.99
CA SER A 252 0.55 -25.67 -2.24
C SER A 252 0.10 -27.03 -2.77
N THR A 253 0.06 -28.07 -1.95
CA THR A 253 -0.24 -29.44 -2.36
C THR A 253 -1.65 -29.65 -2.93
N LEU A 254 -2.62 -28.84 -2.52
CA LEU A 254 -4.02 -28.93 -2.97
C LEU A 254 -4.37 -27.93 -4.08
N TRP A 255 -3.43 -27.14 -4.55
CA TRP A 255 -3.68 -26.04 -5.49
C TRP A 255 -4.31 -26.47 -6.80
N ASN A 256 -3.81 -27.52 -7.43
CA ASN A 256 -4.29 -28.07 -8.69
C ASN A 256 -5.00 -29.41 -8.49
N THR A 257 -5.98 -29.46 -7.60
CA THR A 257 -6.75 -30.67 -7.33
C THR A 257 -8.26 -30.43 -7.51
N GLY A 258 -9.00 -31.52 -7.74
CA GLY A 258 -10.45 -31.45 -7.97
C GLY A 258 -10.79 -30.78 -9.30
N LEU A 259 -11.63 -29.74 -9.25
CA LEU A 259 -12.02 -28.97 -10.44
C LEU A 259 -11.03 -27.82 -10.75
N SER A 260 -9.99 -27.67 -9.94
CA SER A 260 -8.94 -26.67 -10.15
C SER A 260 -7.71 -27.32 -10.79
N SER A 261 -7.25 -26.79 -11.93
CA SER A 261 -6.13 -27.36 -12.68
C SER A 261 -5.44 -26.33 -13.59
N GLY A 262 -4.21 -26.64 -14.01
CA GLY A 262 -3.51 -25.88 -15.05
C GLY A 262 -3.12 -24.44 -14.65
N ARG A 263 -3.08 -24.12 -13.36
CA ARG A 263 -2.78 -22.78 -12.85
C ARG A 263 -1.55 -22.78 -11.96
N THR A 264 -0.93 -21.63 -11.76
CA THR A 264 0.30 -21.50 -10.97
C THR A 264 0.15 -20.49 -9.85
N VAL A 265 0.88 -20.71 -8.75
CA VAL A 265 1.09 -19.76 -7.68
C VAL A 265 2.49 -19.18 -7.81
N GLN A 266 2.59 -17.89 -7.84
CA GLN A 266 3.85 -17.15 -7.68
C GLN A 266 3.83 -16.48 -6.31
N ARG A 267 4.93 -16.60 -5.56
CA ARG A 267 5.13 -15.96 -4.27
C ARG A 267 6.27 -14.97 -4.40
N VAL A 268 6.01 -13.71 -4.17
CA VAL A 268 6.96 -12.61 -4.36
C VAL A 268 7.04 -11.77 -3.09
N VAL A 269 8.20 -11.17 -2.85
CA VAL A 269 8.41 -10.16 -1.81
C VAL A 269 8.87 -8.88 -2.48
N THR A 270 8.23 -7.78 -2.13
CA THR A 270 8.68 -6.42 -2.47
C THR A 270 8.96 -5.60 -1.22
N LEU A 271 8.51 -6.07 -0.05
CA LEU A 271 8.78 -5.44 1.24
C LEU A 271 10.28 -5.33 1.48
N ARG A 272 10.72 -4.14 1.83
CA ARG A 272 12.13 -3.86 2.13
C ARG A 272 12.47 -4.21 3.57
N ARG A 273 13.72 -4.55 3.83
CA ARG A 273 14.23 -4.73 5.19
C ARG A 273 14.24 -3.39 5.92
N PRO A 274 13.96 -3.36 7.24
CA PRO A 274 14.12 -2.14 8.01
C PRO A 274 15.59 -1.72 8.02
N GLY A 275 15.85 -0.40 7.97
CA GLY A 275 17.19 0.14 8.17
C GLY A 275 17.67 -0.11 9.60
N PHE A 276 18.96 -0.44 9.74
CA PHE A 276 19.58 -0.58 11.06
C PHE A 276 20.51 0.60 11.31
N LEU A 277 20.24 1.42 12.32
CA LEU A 277 21.05 2.62 12.68
C LEU A 277 21.30 3.58 11.51
N GLY A 278 20.37 3.70 10.57
CA GLY A 278 20.53 4.52 9.38
C GLY A 278 21.36 3.86 8.26
N PHE A 279 21.71 2.57 8.40
CA PHE A 279 22.41 1.78 7.39
C PHE A 279 21.52 0.62 6.94
N GLY A 280 21.65 0.23 5.66
CA GLY A 280 21.04 -0.99 5.14
C GLY A 280 19.63 -0.84 4.56
N TYR A 281 19.23 0.38 4.26
CA TYR A 281 18.06 0.60 3.42
C TYR A 281 18.27 -0.05 2.05
N GLY A 282 17.27 -0.71 1.53
CA GLY A 282 17.24 -1.10 0.12
C GLY A 282 17.14 -2.57 -0.20
N SER A 283 17.64 -3.50 0.63
CA SER A 283 17.48 -4.92 0.32
C SER A 283 16.05 -5.40 0.55
N VAL A 284 15.53 -6.20 -0.39
CA VAL A 284 14.23 -6.85 -0.25
C VAL A 284 14.31 -7.95 0.81
N GLU A 285 13.26 -8.15 1.59
CA GLU A 285 13.13 -9.31 2.48
C GLU A 285 13.09 -10.61 1.64
N THR A 286 13.38 -11.73 2.25
CA THR A 286 13.41 -13.03 1.56
C THR A 286 12.19 -13.90 1.83
N SER A 287 11.48 -13.65 2.93
CA SER A 287 10.32 -14.43 3.33
C SER A 287 9.06 -13.96 2.62
N THR A 288 8.38 -14.88 1.95
CA THR A 288 7.04 -14.68 1.38
C THR A 288 5.92 -15.04 2.36
N ALA A 289 6.28 -15.49 3.56
CA ALA A 289 5.32 -15.93 4.57
C ALA A 289 4.44 -14.78 5.05
N ASP A 290 3.19 -15.09 5.31
CA ASP A 290 2.17 -14.18 5.81
C ASP A 290 2.04 -14.33 7.33
N ALA A 291 2.80 -13.53 8.08
CA ALA A 291 2.71 -13.54 9.54
C ALA A 291 1.39 -12.91 10.04
N CYS A 292 0.82 -12.02 9.27
CA CYS A 292 -0.47 -11.35 9.55
C CYS A 292 -1.68 -12.27 9.31
N GLY A 293 -1.62 -13.11 8.26
CA GLY A 293 -2.71 -13.97 7.82
C GLY A 293 -3.71 -13.30 6.88
N HIS A 294 -3.66 -11.97 6.75
CA HIS A 294 -4.61 -11.21 5.94
C HIS A 294 -4.47 -11.53 4.45
N GLY A 295 -3.25 -11.50 3.89
CA GLY A 295 -3.02 -11.81 2.48
C GLY A 295 -3.44 -13.23 2.09
N THR A 296 -3.27 -14.19 3.01
CA THR A 296 -3.74 -15.58 2.84
C THR A 296 -5.25 -15.64 2.72
N SER A 297 -5.97 -14.87 3.55
CA SER A 297 -7.44 -14.80 3.47
C SER A 297 -7.91 -14.12 2.19
N MET A 298 -7.23 -13.06 1.74
CA MET A 298 -7.56 -12.41 0.45
C MET A 298 -7.35 -13.36 -0.73
N ALA A 299 -6.25 -14.11 -0.73
CA ALA A 299 -6.03 -15.17 -1.72
C ALA A 299 -7.13 -16.25 -1.64
N GLY A 300 -7.57 -16.60 -0.42
CA GLY A 300 -8.65 -17.55 -0.20
C GLY A 300 -9.97 -17.14 -0.83
N ALA A 301 -10.42 -15.94 -0.55
CA ALA A 301 -11.65 -15.38 -1.11
C ALA A 301 -11.60 -15.30 -2.65
N ALA A 302 -10.44 -14.95 -3.20
CA ALA A 302 -10.29 -14.78 -4.63
C ALA A 302 -10.16 -16.12 -5.39
N VAL A 303 -9.23 -17.02 -4.98
CA VAL A 303 -8.74 -18.09 -5.88
C VAL A 303 -8.56 -19.45 -5.20
N SER A 304 -9.03 -19.67 -3.96
CA SER A 304 -8.94 -20.98 -3.31
C SER A 304 -9.51 -22.08 -4.20
N PRO A 305 -8.90 -23.29 -4.25
CA PRO A 305 -9.30 -24.35 -5.18
C PRO A 305 -10.69 -24.93 -4.89
N ARG A 306 -11.38 -25.35 -5.94
CA ARG A 306 -12.61 -26.13 -5.83
C ARG A 306 -12.26 -27.61 -5.88
N ASN A 307 -12.10 -28.24 -4.70
CA ASN A 307 -11.65 -29.61 -4.58
C ASN A 307 -12.39 -30.39 -3.49
N ALA A 308 -12.02 -31.65 -3.30
CA ALA A 308 -12.68 -32.56 -2.35
C ALA A 308 -12.15 -32.44 -0.89
N SER A 309 -11.28 -31.47 -0.59
CA SER A 309 -10.61 -31.38 0.73
C SER A 309 -11.52 -30.92 1.87
N GLY A 310 -12.69 -30.37 1.57
CA GLY A 310 -13.57 -29.72 2.58
C GLY A 310 -13.12 -28.29 2.92
N GLY A 311 -12.14 -27.72 2.19
CA GLY A 311 -11.73 -26.32 2.32
C GLY A 311 -12.69 -25.35 1.63
N THR A 312 -12.44 -24.03 1.82
CA THR A 312 -13.18 -22.96 1.14
C THR A 312 -12.88 -22.96 -0.35
N VAL A 313 -13.86 -22.55 -1.17
CA VAL A 313 -13.66 -22.26 -2.59
C VAL A 313 -13.61 -20.77 -2.84
N GLY A 314 -12.63 -20.30 -3.60
CA GLY A 314 -12.54 -18.93 -4.09
C GLY A 314 -13.44 -18.69 -5.30
N VAL A 315 -13.76 -17.41 -5.56
CA VAL A 315 -14.66 -17.00 -6.64
C VAL A 315 -14.11 -17.44 -8.00
N ALA A 316 -12.84 -17.18 -8.29
CA ALA A 316 -12.16 -17.55 -9.54
C ALA A 316 -11.22 -18.76 -9.30
N TYR A 317 -11.78 -19.90 -8.92
CA TYR A 317 -11.02 -21.06 -8.45
C TYR A 317 -10.06 -21.69 -9.48
N ASN A 318 -10.05 -21.23 -10.72
CA ASN A 318 -9.08 -21.61 -11.75
C ASN A 318 -8.17 -20.47 -12.23
N ALA A 319 -8.27 -19.27 -11.62
CA ALA A 319 -7.31 -18.20 -11.91
C ALA A 319 -5.94 -18.51 -11.31
N GLY A 320 -4.87 -18.06 -11.97
CA GLY A 320 -3.52 -18.04 -11.41
C GLY A 320 -3.38 -17.00 -10.33
N LEU A 321 -2.45 -17.19 -9.41
CA LEU A 321 -2.16 -16.29 -8.30
C LEU A 321 -0.72 -15.77 -8.37
N THR A 322 -0.55 -14.46 -8.21
CA THR A 322 0.71 -13.87 -7.77
C THR A 322 0.45 -13.22 -6.42
N SER A 323 0.94 -13.80 -5.34
CA SER A 323 0.89 -13.19 -4.01
C SER A 323 2.15 -12.39 -3.76
N VAL A 324 1.99 -11.12 -3.42
CA VAL A 324 3.11 -10.20 -3.15
C VAL A 324 3.06 -9.78 -1.70
N ARG A 325 4.11 -10.12 -0.95
CA ARG A 325 4.33 -9.56 0.38
C ARG A 325 4.95 -8.18 0.23
N ALA A 326 4.12 -7.16 0.33
CA ALA A 326 4.50 -5.76 0.15
C ALA A 326 4.55 -4.97 1.47
N ALA A 327 3.85 -5.45 2.50
CA ALA A 327 3.77 -4.83 3.82
C ALA A 327 3.72 -5.89 4.93
N VAL A 328 3.84 -5.46 6.18
CA VAL A 328 3.68 -6.32 7.38
C VAL A 328 2.27 -6.26 7.92
N ASP A 329 1.54 -5.18 7.65
CA ASP A 329 0.18 -4.93 8.09
C ASP A 329 -0.66 -4.34 6.93
N VAL A 330 -1.97 -4.20 7.13
CA VAL A 330 -2.89 -3.61 6.15
C VAL A 330 -2.87 -2.08 6.13
N LEU A 331 -2.34 -1.45 7.17
CA LEU A 331 -2.08 -0.02 7.21
C LEU A 331 -0.65 0.27 6.75
N ILE A 332 -0.52 0.96 5.63
CA ILE A 332 0.78 1.36 5.07
C ILE A 332 1.24 2.62 5.81
N SER A 333 2.26 2.48 6.65
CA SER A 333 2.76 3.56 7.50
C SER A 333 4.29 3.67 7.54
N GLU A 334 5.02 2.63 7.15
CA GLU A 334 6.48 2.62 7.12
C GLU A 334 7.03 2.92 5.72
N SER A 335 8.18 3.57 5.61
CA SER A 335 8.81 3.85 4.32
C SER A 335 9.09 2.59 3.50
N ARG A 336 9.47 1.49 4.18
CA ARG A 336 9.71 0.19 3.53
C ARG A 336 8.44 -0.44 2.95
N GLU A 337 7.27 -0.18 3.53
CA GLU A 337 5.98 -0.63 3.04
C GLU A 337 5.52 0.21 1.85
N VAL A 338 5.68 1.54 1.93
CA VAL A 338 5.43 2.45 0.80
C VAL A 338 6.26 2.03 -0.42
N LYS A 339 7.57 1.76 -0.21
CA LYS A 339 8.44 1.25 -1.29
C LYS A 339 7.99 -0.13 -1.76
N GLY A 340 7.65 -1.03 -0.85
CA GLY A 340 7.19 -2.37 -1.17
C GLY A 340 5.92 -2.37 -2.03
N VAL A 341 4.95 -1.53 -1.69
CA VAL A 341 3.70 -1.37 -2.45
C VAL A 341 3.97 -0.75 -3.83
N ALA A 342 4.80 0.31 -3.91
CA ALA A 342 5.17 0.90 -5.19
C ALA A 342 5.87 -0.11 -6.10
N ASP A 343 6.84 -0.87 -5.57
CA ASP A 343 7.53 -1.93 -6.32
C ASP A 343 6.56 -3.04 -6.78
N ALA A 344 5.56 -3.39 -5.97
CA ALA A 344 4.55 -4.38 -6.33
C ALA A 344 3.68 -3.92 -7.52
N PHE A 345 3.29 -2.65 -7.57
CA PHE A 345 2.57 -2.10 -8.74
C PHE A 345 3.46 -2.02 -9.98
N VAL A 346 4.73 -1.64 -9.83
CA VAL A 346 5.71 -1.69 -10.94
C VAL A 346 5.86 -3.12 -11.46
N LEU A 347 5.99 -4.10 -10.55
CA LEU A 347 6.02 -5.52 -10.91
C LEU A 347 4.76 -5.94 -11.67
N ALA A 348 3.58 -5.54 -11.19
CA ALA A 348 2.32 -5.81 -11.89
C ALA A 348 2.33 -5.24 -13.32
N GLY A 349 2.73 -3.99 -13.49
CA GLY A 349 2.84 -3.34 -14.80
C GLY A 349 3.78 -4.08 -15.75
N ASN A 350 4.91 -4.59 -15.25
CA ASN A 350 5.90 -5.31 -16.05
C ASN A 350 5.56 -6.79 -16.29
N SER A 351 4.62 -7.37 -15.55
CA SER A 351 4.21 -8.77 -15.68
C SER A 351 3.14 -8.93 -16.78
N ALA A 352 3.49 -9.54 -17.90
CA ALA A 352 2.58 -9.70 -19.03
C ALA A 352 1.37 -10.62 -18.71
N ASP A 353 1.54 -11.58 -17.82
CA ASP A 353 0.50 -12.55 -17.42
C ASP A 353 -0.41 -12.06 -16.30
N VAL A 354 -0.04 -11.01 -15.57
CA VAL A 354 -0.93 -10.36 -14.59
C VAL A 354 -1.96 -9.50 -15.32
N ASN A 355 -3.23 -9.80 -15.11
CA ASN A 355 -4.35 -9.05 -15.68
C ASN A 355 -4.99 -8.10 -14.65
N ILE A 356 -5.13 -8.57 -13.41
CA ILE A 356 -5.90 -7.93 -12.35
C ILE A 356 -5.01 -7.76 -11.13
N VAL A 357 -5.09 -6.59 -10.51
CA VAL A 357 -4.45 -6.30 -9.24
C VAL A 357 -5.52 -6.10 -8.18
N SER A 358 -5.37 -6.78 -7.05
CA SER A 358 -6.20 -6.67 -5.86
C SER A 358 -5.33 -6.21 -4.70
N MET A 359 -5.63 -5.05 -4.13
CA MET A 359 -4.91 -4.52 -2.97
C MET A 359 -5.90 -4.20 -1.86
N SER A 360 -5.77 -4.93 -0.76
CA SER A 360 -6.64 -4.80 0.41
C SER A 360 -5.96 -4.07 1.57
N MET A 361 -5.11 -3.10 1.25
CA MET A 361 -4.36 -2.25 2.16
C MET A 361 -4.58 -0.78 1.83
N GLY A 362 -4.27 0.12 2.76
CA GLY A 362 -4.42 1.54 2.55
C GLY A 362 -3.57 2.42 3.45
N SER A 363 -3.57 3.72 3.17
CA SER A 363 -2.94 4.76 3.98
C SER A 363 -3.87 5.96 4.12
N LEU A 364 -3.71 6.72 5.22
CA LEU A 364 -4.38 8.02 5.39
C LEU A 364 -3.74 9.11 4.54
N THR A 365 -2.44 8.99 4.32
CA THR A 365 -1.69 9.96 3.54
C THR A 365 -1.49 9.46 2.11
N SER A 366 -1.75 10.33 1.14
CA SER A 366 -1.41 10.05 -0.24
C SER A 366 0.10 10.05 -0.42
N GLN A 367 0.62 9.04 -1.10
CA GLN A 367 2.04 8.84 -1.38
C GLN A 367 2.28 8.95 -2.89
N GLY A 368 3.05 9.95 -3.30
CA GLY A 368 3.31 10.22 -4.73
C GLY A 368 3.98 9.04 -5.43
N SER A 369 4.88 8.32 -4.77
CA SER A 369 5.55 7.14 -5.33
C SER A 369 4.58 5.98 -5.60
N ILE A 370 3.61 5.74 -4.71
CA ILE A 370 2.54 4.75 -4.94
C ILE A 370 1.62 5.24 -6.07
N SER A 371 1.27 6.54 -6.09
CA SER A 371 0.45 7.11 -7.17
C SER A 371 1.10 6.91 -8.54
N ASP A 372 2.41 7.18 -8.65
CA ASP A 372 3.20 6.97 -9.86
C ASP A 372 3.20 5.48 -10.28
N ALA A 373 3.38 4.56 -9.32
CA ALA A 373 3.38 3.13 -9.56
C ALA A 373 2.01 2.59 -10.00
N VAL A 374 0.92 3.08 -9.40
CA VAL A 374 -0.47 2.76 -9.80
C VAL A 374 -0.74 3.23 -11.23
N ASN A 375 -0.36 4.48 -11.57
CA ASN A 375 -0.47 5.00 -12.93
C ASN A 375 0.35 4.15 -13.93
N PHE A 376 1.57 3.75 -13.56
CA PHE A 376 2.39 2.87 -14.38
C PHE A 376 1.69 1.54 -14.67
N ALA A 377 1.17 0.86 -13.64
CA ALA A 377 0.47 -0.40 -13.81
C ALA A 377 -0.83 -0.26 -14.62
N HIS A 378 -1.62 0.78 -14.32
CA HIS A 378 -2.86 1.07 -15.04
C HIS A 378 -2.60 1.30 -16.53
N ASN A 379 -1.60 2.11 -16.88
CA ASN A 379 -1.27 2.42 -18.27
C ASN A 379 -0.66 1.21 -19.02
N ARG A 380 -0.21 0.19 -18.29
CA ARG A 380 0.17 -1.12 -18.81
C ARG A 380 -1.02 -2.10 -18.90
N GLY A 381 -2.26 -1.59 -18.79
CA GLY A 381 -3.49 -2.35 -19.02
C GLY A 381 -3.97 -3.20 -17.84
N LYS A 382 -3.46 -2.96 -16.62
CA LYS A 382 -3.92 -3.69 -15.42
C LYS A 382 -5.26 -3.14 -14.93
N LEU A 383 -6.19 -4.05 -14.59
CA LEU A 383 -7.44 -3.72 -13.90
C LEU A 383 -7.18 -3.74 -12.39
N ILE A 384 -7.30 -2.58 -11.75
CA ILE A 384 -6.86 -2.39 -10.38
C ILE A 384 -8.07 -2.19 -9.47
N PHE A 385 -8.17 -2.98 -8.41
CA PHE A 385 -9.15 -2.86 -7.34
C PHE A 385 -8.44 -2.63 -6.01
N CYS A 386 -8.90 -1.63 -5.25
CA CYS A 386 -8.40 -1.38 -3.90
C CYS A 386 -9.54 -1.25 -2.90
N ALA A 387 -9.27 -1.64 -1.65
CA ALA A 387 -10.23 -1.57 -0.58
C ALA A 387 -10.51 -0.11 -0.19
N ALA A 388 -11.79 0.27 -0.14
CA ALA A 388 -12.21 1.62 0.24
C ALA A 388 -11.81 1.99 1.68
N GLY A 389 -11.58 1.00 2.51
CA GLY A 389 -11.18 1.14 3.91
C GLY A 389 -12.09 0.36 4.85
N THR A 390 -11.54 -0.01 5.99
CA THR A 390 -12.26 -0.68 7.07
C THR A 390 -11.79 -0.09 8.39
N SER A 391 -12.71 0.34 9.23
CA SER A 391 -12.42 0.82 10.58
C SER A 391 -12.39 -0.33 11.56
N PHE A 392 -11.40 -0.32 12.45
CA PHE A 392 -11.27 -1.25 13.54
C PHE A 392 -11.46 -0.49 14.86
N GLY A 393 -12.46 -0.87 15.69
CA GLY A 393 -12.73 -0.28 16.99
C GLY A 393 -13.55 1.02 16.97
N LEU A 394 -13.56 1.75 18.11
CA LEU A 394 -14.41 2.91 18.38
C LEU A 394 -14.08 4.19 17.58
N THR A 395 -13.15 4.14 16.66
CA THR A 395 -12.74 5.28 15.84
C THR A 395 -13.62 5.53 14.63
N ALA A 396 -14.73 4.91 14.57
CA ALA A 396 -15.72 4.88 13.52
C ALA A 396 -16.50 6.21 13.36
N GLY A 397 -15.82 7.34 13.32
CA GLY A 397 -16.48 8.62 13.04
C GLY A 397 -16.22 9.16 11.63
N TRP A 398 -15.24 8.62 10.90
CA TRP A 398 -14.94 8.97 9.51
C TRP A 398 -14.81 7.70 8.68
N TYR A 399 -15.56 7.66 7.59
CA TYR A 399 -15.68 6.49 6.72
C TYR A 399 -15.35 6.80 5.26
N GLY A 400 -14.57 7.85 5.00
CA GLY A 400 -14.15 8.20 3.64
C GLY A 400 -13.20 7.17 3.04
N VAL A 401 -13.07 7.20 1.71
CA VAL A 401 -12.25 6.25 0.97
C VAL A 401 -10.77 6.55 1.16
N VAL A 402 -10.01 5.56 1.61
CA VAL A 402 -8.57 5.69 1.88
C VAL A 402 -7.73 5.63 0.59
N PHE A 403 -6.51 6.16 0.65
CA PHE A 403 -5.54 6.02 -0.45
C PHE A 403 -4.98 4.57 -0.49
N PRO A 404 -4.77 3.95 -1.70
CA PRO A 404 -4.93 4.53 -3.04
C PRO A 404 -6.31 4.30 -3.68
N ALA A 405 -7.29 3.75 -2.95
CA ALA A 405 -8.63 3.49 -3.50
C ALA A 405 -9.35 4.77 -3.96
N ASN A 406 -9.03 5.94 -3.38
CA ASN A 406 -9.56 7.24 -3.77
C ASN A 406 -8.96 7.81 -5.08
N MET A 407 -8.03 7.11 -5.75
CA MET A 407 -7.52 7.51 -7.06
C MET A 407 -8.54 7.18 -8.16
N SER A 408 -8.81 8.12 -9.06
CA SER A 408 -9.84 7.99 -10.11
C SER A 408 -9.62 6.84 -11.11
N ILE A 409 -8.41 6.30 -11.20
CA ILE A 409 -8.04 5.17 -12.08
C ILE A 409 -8.07 3.83 -11.36
N VAL A 410 -8.39 3.82 -10.08
CA VAL A 410 -8.53 2.65 -9.23
C VAL A 410 -10.02 2.39 -9.00
N ASN A 411 -10.44 1.14 -9.01
CA ASN A 411 -11.80 0.77 -8.67
C ASN A 411 -11.89 0.52 -7.16
N ALA A 412 -12.49 1.46 -6.45
CA ALA A 412 -12.69 1.36 -5.00
C ALA A 412 -13.82 0.37 -4.67
N VAL A 413 -13.56 -0.54 -3.74
CA VAL A 413 -14.53 -1.57 -3.36
C VAL A 413 -14.81 -1.53 -1.85
N THR A 414 -16.09 -1.61 -1.49
CA THR A 414 -16.53 -1.68 -0.10
C THR A 414 -17.50 -2.82 0.17
N GLY A 415 -17.79 -3.06 1.45
CA GLY A 415 -18.73 -4.08 1.90
C GLY A 415 -20.10 -3.51 2.27
N VAL A 416 -21.15 -4.30 1.98
CA VAL A 416 -22.52 -4.03 2.43
C VAL A 416 -23.08 -5.22 3.20
N LYS A 417 -24.18 -4.97 3.91
CA LYS A 417 -24.94 -6.02 4.59
C LYS A 417 -25.78 -6.82 3.58
N ASP A 418 -26.39 -7.92 4.05
CA ASP A 418 -27.16 -8.86 3.22
C ASP A 418 -28.49 -8.30 2.66
N ASP A 419 -28.83 -7.05 2.95
CA ASP A 419 -29.86 -6.30 2.21
C ASP A 419 -29.33 -5.67 0.90
N GLY A 420 -28.03 -5.77 0.66
CA GLY A 420 -27.36 -5.25 -0.53
C GLY A 420 -27.24 -3.72 -0.59
N ARG A 421 -27.59 -3.00 0.45
CA ARG A 421 -27.70 -1.53 0.46
C ARG A 421 -27.13 -0.85 1.70
N THR A 422 -27.23 -1.47 2.86
CA THR A 422 -26.66 -0.92 4.10
C THR A 422 -25.16 -1.23 4.14
N ARG A 423 -24.34 -0.21 4.33
CA ARG A 423 -22.89 -0.37 4.53
C ARG A 423 -22.62 -1.35 5.69
N CYS A 424 -21.64 -2.21 5.58
CA CYS A 424 -21.23 -3.09 6.70
C CYS A 424 -20.65 -2.23 7.84
N ASP A 425 -20.75 -2.69 9.08
CA ASP A 425 -20.51 -1.84 10.25
C ASP A 425 -19.10 -1.21 10.27
N ALA A 426 -18.10 -1.96 9.88
CA ALA A 426 -16.73 -1.48 9.84
C ALA A 426 -16.27 -0.93 8.47
N CYS A 427 -17.10 -1.05 7.42
CA CYS A 427 -16.71 -0.65 6.07
C CYS A 427 -16.74 0.87 5.89
N HIS A 428 -15.85 1.39 5.04
CA HIS A 428 -15.90 2.77 4.58
C HIS A 428 -16.80 2.91 3.35
N ASP A 429 -17.34 4.11 3.13
CA ASP A 429 -18.11 4.47 1.95
C ASP A 429 -17.71 5.88 1.47
N GLY A 430 -18.20 6.30 0.31
CA GLY A 430 -17.86 7.62 -0.26
C GLY A 430 -18.14 7.67 -1.76
N SER A 431 -18.00 8.87 -2.31
CA SER A 431 -18.24 9.15 -3.74
C SER A 431 -17.28 8.39 -4.67
N GLU A 432 -16.11 8.04 -4.17
CA GLU A 432 -15.06 7.31 -4.89
C GLU A 432 -15.35 5.82 -5.01
N VAL A 433 -16.26 5.27 -4.20
CA VAL A 433 -16.63 3.85 -4.29
C VAL A 433 -17.19 3.52 -5.67
N ASP A 434 -16.71 2.43 -6.26
CA ASP A 434 -17.20 1.90 -7.52
C ASP A 434 -18.11 0.69 -7.34
N PHE A 435 -17.72 -0.26 -6.49
CA PHE A 435 -18.47 -1.51 -6.32
C PHE A 435 -18.65 -1.89 -4.86
N THR A 436 -19.70 -2.69 -4.62
CA THR A 436 -19.97 -3.27 -3.32
C THR A 436 -20.07 -4.78 -3.39
N VAL A 437 -19.81 -5.44 -2.25
CA VAL A 437 -20.04 -6.88 -2.06
C VAL A 437 -20.73 -7.12 -0.72
N VAL A 438 -21.64 -8.08 -0.66
CA VAL A 438 -22.31 -8.47 0.59
C VAL A 438 -21.30 -9.15 1.52
N MET A 439 -20.99 -8.49 2.65
CA MET A 439 -19.91 -8.84 3.58
C MET A 439 -20.38 -9.09 5.01
N GLU A 440 -21.67 -8.88 5.32
CA GLU A 440 -22.16 -9.01 6.69
C GLU A 440 -23.64 -9.36 6.70
N LYS A 441 -24.04 -10.30 7.56
CA LYS A 441 -25.47 -10.59 7.83
C LYS A 441 -26.02 -9.59 8.83
N ARG A 442 -27.14 -8.97 8.50
CA ARG A 442 -27.85 -8.03 9.40
C ARG A 442 -28.32 -8.69 10.69
N SER A 443 -28.66 -9.97 10.63
CA SER A 443 -29.25 -10.69 11.75
C SER A 443 -28.28 -10.98 12.90
N ASN A 444 -26.98 -11.16 12.60
CA ASN A 444 -26.01 -11.62 13.59
C ASN A 444 -24.56 -11.16 13.33
N GLY A 445 -24.33 -10.24 12.37
CA GLY A 445 -23.00 -9.74 12.03
C GLY A 445 -22.07 -10.78 11.37
N ARG A 446 -22.58 -11.96 11.00
CA ARG A 446 -21.76 -13.04 10.41
C ARG A 446 -21.13 -12.60 9.10
N LYS A 447 -19.82 -12.83 8.98
CA LYS A 447 -19.01 -12.47 7.81
C LYS A 447 -18.88 -13.64 6.84
N PRO A 448 -18.47 -13.41 5.57
CA PRO A 448 -18.22 -14.48 4.60
C PRO A 448 -17.08 -15.41 5.01
N LEU A 449 -17.11 -16.62 4.46
CA LEU A 449 -15.99 -17.55 4.60
C LEU A 449 -14.79 -17.07 3.81
N SER A 450 -13.61 -17.28 4.39
CA SER A 450 -12.34 -17.25 3.69
C SER A 450 -11.40 -18.34 4.22
N THR A 451 -10.25 -18.47 3.60
CA THR A 451 -9.22 -19.43 4.00
C THR A 451 -8.53 -18.92 5.26
N ALA A 452 -8.45 -19.75 6.29
CA ALA A 452 -7.62 -19.48 7.45
C ALA A 452 -6.12 -19.49 7.09
N GLN A 453 -5.27 -19.00 7.99
CA GLN A 453 -3.82 -18.98 7.79
C GLN A 453 -3.23 -20.38 7.63
N SER A 454 -3.87 -21.39 8.22
CA SER A 454 -3.45 -22.80 8.10
C SER A 454 -4.64 -23.75 8.17
N GLY A 455 -4.43 -25.00 7.74
CA GLY A 455 -5.45 -26.04 7.78
C GLY A 455 -6.56 -25.87 6.76
N LEU A 456 -7.61 -26.70 6.86
CA LEU A 456 -8.75 -26.72 5.93
C LEU A 456 -10.02 -26.09 6.52
N ALA A 457 -10.09 -25.96 7.84
CA ALA A 457 -11.22 -25.29 8.48
C ALA A 457 -11.19 -23.80 8.10
N PRO A 458 -12.33 -23.23 7.68
CA PRO A 458 -12.37 -21.85 7.23
C PRO A 458 -12.27 -20.85 8.38
N SER A 459 -11.84 -19.65 8.05
CA SER A 459 -12.05 -18.42 8.83
C SER A 459 -13.28 -17.68 8.30
N THR A 460 -13.77 -16.70 9.05
CA THR A 460 -14.73 -15.71 8.56
C THR A 460 -14.08 -14.33 8.58
N VAL A 461 -14.01 -13.70 7.43
CA VAL A 461 -13.41 -12.38 7.25
C VAL A 461 -14.33 -11.52 6.40
N GLY A 462 -14.49 -10.26 6.76
CA GLY A 462 -15.35 -9.31 6.04
C GLY A 462 -14.63 -8.02 5.72
N GLY A 463 -15.39 -6.94 5.67
CA GLY A 463 -14.87 -5.60 5.40
C GLY A 463 -14.62 -5.35 3.92
N SER A 464 -14.09 -4.18 3.62
CA SER A 464 -13.73 -3.78 2.26
C SER A 464 -12.64 -4.65 1.64
N SER A 465 -11.79 -5.28 2.48
CA SER A 465 -10.68 -6.16 2.04
C SER A 465 -11.18 -7.40 1.28
N VAL A 466 -12.08 -8.18 1.90
CA VAL A 466 -12.64 -9.38 1.25
C VAL A 466 -13.57 -9.00 0.09
N ALA A 467 -14.26 -7.86 0.20
CA ALA A 467 -15.05 -7.32 -0.92
C ALA A 467 -14.18 -7.06 -2.15
N THR A 468 -12.99 -6.47 -1.95
CA THR A 468 -12.01 -6.20 -3.02
C THR A 468 -11.49 -7.48 -3.67
N ALA A 469 -11.07 -8.46 -2.86
CA ALA A 469 -10.61 -9.75 -3.36
C ALA A 469 -11.71 -10.48 -4.15
N THR A 470 -12.96 -10.46 -3.64
CA THR A 470 -14.14 -11.04 -4.30
C THR A 470 -14.44 -10.35 -5.64
N THR A 471 -14.40 -9.00 -5.68
CA THR A 471 -14.65 -8.22 -6.91
C THR A 471 -13.58 -8.46 -7.96
N SER A 472 -12.31 -8.51 -7.54
CA SER A 472 -11.18 -8.84 -8.41
C SER A 472 -11.34 -10.21 -9.05
N ALA A 473 -11.84 -11.17 -8.29
CA ALA A 473 -12.07 -12.52 -8.78
C ALA A 473 -13.32 -12.61 -9.70
N MET A 474 -14.38 -11.82 -9.45
CA MET A 474 -15.48 -11.69 -10.42
C MET A 474 -15.00 -11.11 -11.75
N ALA A 475 -14.11 -10.12 -11.73
CA ALA A 475 -13.47 -9.59 -12.95
C ALA A 475 -12.69 -10.70 -13.69
N ALA A 476 -12.01 -11.60 -12.96
CA ALA A 476 -11.32 -12.74 -13.58
C ALA A 476 -12.28 -13.74 -14.21
N LEU A 477 -13.46 -14.00 -13.63
CA LEU A 477 -14.51 -14.82 -14.27
C LEU A 477 -14.93 -14.21 -15.62
N ILE A 478 -15.22 -12.90 -15.63
CA ILE A 478 -15.66 -12.18 -16.84
C ILE A 478 -14.56 -12.20 -17.90
N TRP A 479 -13.34 -11.86 -17.53
CA TRP A 479 -12.23 -11.79 -18.48
C TRP A 479 -11.79 -13.16 -19.00
N SER A 480 -11.95 -14.21 -18.18
CA SER A 480 -11.75 -15.59 -18.62
C SER A 480 -12.82 -16.04 -19.63
N ARG A 481 -14.07 -15.62 -19.43
CA ARG A 481 -15.19 -15.90 -20.35
C ARG A 481 -15.00 -15.20 -21.70
N PHE A 482 -14.46 -13.98 -21.66
CA PHE A 482 -14.25 -13.12 -22.83
C PHE A 482 -12.78 -12.69 -22.93
N PRO A 483 -11.88 -13.60 -23.37
CA PRO A 483 -10.44 -13.38 -23.24
C PRO A 483 -9.87 -12.28 -24.14
N THR A 484 -10.61 -11.84 -25.14
CA THR A 484 -10.21 -10.77 -26.08
C THR A 484 -10.64 -9.37 -25.64
N LEU A 485 -11.45 -9.25 -24.59
CA LEU A 485 -11.85 -7.95 -24.10
C LEU A 485 -10.67 -7.18 -23.52
N THR A 486 -10.70 -5.87 -23.70
CA THR A 486 -9.80 -4.96 -23.00
C THR A 486 -10.20 -4.84 -21.53
N ARG A 487 -9.30 -4.30 -20.71
CA ARG A 487 -9.57 -3.96 -19.30
C ARG A 487 -10.88 -3.15 -19.15
N ASP A 488 -11.03 -2.11 -19.96
CA ASP A 488 -12.16 -1.18 -19.86
C ASP A 488 -13.48 -1.86 -20.29
N GLN A 489 -13.43 -2.77 -21.26
CA GLN A 489 -14.60 -3.57 -21.65
C GLN A 489 -15.01 -4.56 -20.55
N VAL A 490 -14.06 -5.14 -19.82
CA VAL A 490 -14.36 -5.98 -18.65
C VAL A 490 -15.01 -5.14 -17.56
N LEU A 491 -14.43 -3.97 -17.25
CA LEU A 491 -15.00 -3.03 -16.28
C LEU A 491 -16.43 -2.60 -16.66
N GLN A 492 -16.66 -2.31 -17.95
CA GLN A 492 -17.99 -1.95 -18.43
C GLN A 492 -19.01 -3.09 -18.22
N ARG A 493 -18.64 -4.36 -18.41
CA ARG A 493 -19.52 -5.50 -18.10
C ARG A 493 -19.85 -5.58 -16.61
N MET A 494 -18.89 -5.29 -15.74
CA MET A 494 -19.14 -5.22 -14.30
C MET A 494 -20.15 -4.11 -13.97
N ILE A 495 -19.98 -2.92 -14.54
CA ILE A 495 -20.88 -1.79 -14.36
C ILE A 495 -22.30 -2.12 -14.82
N LEU A 496 -22.45 -2.67 -16.03
CA LEU A 496 -23.75 -3.02 -16.62
C LEU A 496 -24.52 -4.10 -15.82
N SER A 497 -23.80 -4.95 -15.09
CA SER A 497 -24.36 -6.01 -14.25
C SER A 497 -24.60 -5.60 -12.80
N ALA A 498 -24.15 -4.40 -12.41
CA ALA A 498 -24.19 -3.96 -11.02
C ALA A 498 -25.58 -3.44 -10.62
N SER A 499 -25.91 -3.57 -9.33
CA SER A 499 -27.26 -3.36 -8.79
C SER A 499 -27.80 -1.94 -8.91
N ASN A 500 -26.92 -0.94 -9.00
CA ASN A 500 -27.29 0.48 -9.10
C ASN A 500 -27.27 1.02 -10.54
N TYR A 501 -26.87 0.20 -11.55
CA TYR A 501 -26.93 0.65 -12.92
C TYR A 501 -28.37 0.97 -13.35
N PRO A 502 -28.65 2.05 -14.09
CA PRO A 502 -27.69 3.00 -14.71
C PRO A 502 -27.30 4.20 -13.82
N SER A 503 -27.74 4.27 -12.58
CA SER A 503 -27.55 5.45 -11.70
C SER A 503 -26.55 5.14 -10.58
N LYS A 504 -25.28 5.61 -10.72
CA LYS A 504 -24.24 5.46 -9.69
C LYS A 504 -24.66 6.13 -8.37
N SER A 505 -24.62 5.42 -7.26
CA SER A 505 -24.85 5.98 -5.91
C SER A 505 -23.68 6.87 -5.49
N GLY A 506 -23.98 7.96 -4.76
CA GLY A 506 -22.96 8.86 -4.23
C GLY A 506 -22.13 8.31 -3.07
N SER A 507 -22.49 7.14 -2.51
CA SER A 507 -21.75 6.51 -1.40
C SER A 507 -21.37 5.06 -1.66
N LEU A 508 -22.13 4.33 -2.48
CA LEU A 508 -21.95 2.90 -2.74
C LEU A 508 -21.68 2.59 -4.22
N GLY A 509 -21.39 3.59 -5.01
CA GLY A 509 -20.99 3.41 -6.41
C GLY A 509 -22.04 2.74 -7.28
N TRP A 510 -21.60 1.87 -8.20
CA TRP A 510 -22.45 1.05 -9.05
C TRP A 510 -23.16 -0.08 -8.28
N GLY A 511 -22.77 -0.33 -7.01
CA GLY A 511 -23.36 -1.35 -6.16
C GLY A 511 -22.80 -2.75 -6.41
N ASN A 512 -23.63 -3.76 -6.13
CA ASN A 512 -23.24 -5.17 -6.15
C ASN A 512 -23.13 -5.69 -7.58
N VAL A 513 -21.94 -6.14 -7.99
CA VAL A 513 -21.73 -6.82 -9.27
C VAL A 513 -22.45 -8.16 -9.27
N ASN A 514 -23.12 -8.50 -10.39
CA ASN A 514 -23.68 -9.81 -10.63
C ASN A 514 -22.82 -10.56 -11.67
N ALA A 515 -22.05 -11.53 -11.20
CA ALA A 515 -21.11 -12.28 -12.03
C ALA A 515 -21.83 -13.13 -13.11
N ASP A 516 -23.04 -13.64 -12.82
CA ASP A 516 -23.83 -14.40 -13.79
C ASP A 516 -24.24 -13.53 -14.98
N LEU A 517 -24.80 -12.34 -14.71
CA LEU A 517 -25.18 -11.38 -15.76
C LEU A 517 -23.95 -10.90 -16.54
N ALA A 518 -22.83 -10.61 -15.85
CA ALA A 518 -21.62 -10.12 -16.50
C ALA A 518 -20.92 -11.15 -17.39
N THR A 519 -21.18 -12.45 -17.20
CA THR A 519 -20.61 -13.57 -17.98
C THR A 519 -21.54 -14.08 -19.09
N ASN A 520 -22.72 -13.47 -19.26
CA ASN A 520 -23.65 -13.78 -20.37
C ASN A 520 -23.21 -13.27 -21.74
#